data_30414e04526b1f5ce093997ddda86500
#
_entry.id   30414e04526b1f5ce093997ddda86500
#
_cell.length_a   1.000
_cell.length_b   1.000
_cell.length_c   1.000
_cell.angle_alpha   90.00
_cell.angle_beta   90.00
_cell.angle_gamma   90.00
#
_symmetry.space_group_name_H-M   'P 1'
#
loop_
_entity.id
_entity.type
_entity.pdbx_description
1 polymer ?
#
loop_
_entity_poly.entity_id
_entity_poly.type
_entity_poly.pdbx_seq_one_letter_code
_entity_poly.pdbx_strand_id
1 'polypeptide(L)'
;EVEVLSNSEHRFVSYESVAVRPEFHQMTAKSAAVVDVGGGSLQITIFKKGRAVTTQHLLLGTMRIYEKLSGINEGLLHYEDLIKELVDKELERFKAIYLKDMNLQYLIMMGDYSTEITKKLEKNHDDVTVDAKKFVKYLNKMNRYSAANIAEELSLSNEKDPLILPSVILYKRIAEELDAEAIWVPGVNINDGIACDYALKHGVIATNHDFEEDILSASKYMAERYNGYTPHIDALTEMSVRIFDAMKKIHGMGKRERLLLQVAAILHDCGKYVSLVNGPE
;
A
#
# COMPACT_ATOMS: atom_id res chain seq x y z
N GLU A 1 -28.08 -5.44 -7.14
CA GLU A 1 -27.11 -6.56 -7.09
C GLU A 1 -26.08 -6.24 -6.01
N VAL A 2 -25.72 -7.22 -5.21
CA VAL A 2 -24.69 -7.07 -4.16
C VAL A 2 -23.41 -7.72 -4.69
N GLU A 3 -22.32 -6.97 -4.76
CA GLU A 3 -21.02 -7.45 -5.18
C GLU A 3 -20.08 -7.50 -3.98
N VAL A 4 -19.30 -8.57 -3.87
CA VAL A 4 -18.32 -8.75 -2.80
C VAL A 4 -16.94 -8.60 -3.41
N LEU A 5 -16.25 -7.53 -3.01
CA LEU A 5 -14.86 -7.29 -3.44
C LEU A 5 -13.91 -8.26 -2.74
N SER A 6 -12.96 -8.80 -3.47
CA SER A 6 -11.80 -9.45 -2.88
C SER A 6 -10.91 -8.42 -2.15
N ASN A 7 -10.03 -8.88 -1.27
CA ASN A 7 -9.08 -7.98 -0.60
C ASN A 7 -8.22 -7.16 -1.59
N SER A 8 -7.87 -7.76 -2.73
CA SER A 8 -7.07 -7.09 -3.76
C SER A 8 -7.88 -6.01 -4.48
N GLU A 9 -9.14 -6.30 -4.84
CA GLU A 9 -10.04 -5.31 -5.46
C GLU A 9 -10.34 -4.16 -4.53
N HIS A 10 -10.65 -4.44 -3.26
CA HIS A 10 -10.86 -3.40 -2.24
C HIS A 10 -9.66 -2.43 -2.17
N ARG A 11 -8.45 -2.97 -2.12
CA ARG A 11 -7.24 -2.15 -2.04
C ARG A 11 -6.92 -1.42 -3.33
N PHE A 12 -7.20 -2.03 -4.48
CA PHE A 12 -7.03 -1.39 -5.76
C PHE A 12 -7.95 -0.17 -5.91
N VAL A 13 -9.22 -0.33 -5.53
CA VAL A 13 -10.22 0.76 -5.54
C VAL A 13 -9.80 1.89 -4.58
N SER A 14 -9.27 1.57 -3.39
CA SER A 14 -8.73 2.58 -2.48
C SER A 14 -7.53 3.30 -3.09
N TYR A 15 -6.62 2.56 -3.73
CA TYR A 15 -5.46 3.11 -4.42
C TYR A 15 -5.84 4.05 -5.57
N GLU A 16 -6.84 3.70 -6.38
CA GLU A 16 -7.32 4.54 -7.49
C GLU A 16 -7.73 5.92 -7.00
N SER A 17 -8.42 6.03 -5.86
CA SER A 17 -8.86 7.32 -5.31
C SER A 17 -7.71 8.26 -4.92
N VAL A 18 -6.56 7.71 -4.64
CA VAL A 18 -5.34 8.49 -4.34
C VAL A 18 -4.57 8.79 -5.62
N ALA A 19 -4.48 7.83 -6.53
CA ALA A 19 -3.68 7.93 -7.75
C ALA A 19 -4.22 8.97 -8.75
N VAL A 20 -5.50 9.31 -8.68
CA VAL A 20 -6.09 10.38 -9.52
C VAL A 20 -5.74 11.79 -9.05
N ARG A 21 -5.16 11.95 -7.85
CA ARG A 21 -4.84 13.26 -7.27
C ARG A 21 -3.51 13.80 -7.81
N PRO A 22 -3.42 15.11 -8.10
CA PRO A 22 -2.18 15.72 -8.62
C PRO A 22 -0.99 15.55 -7.67
N GLU A 23 -1.22 15.61 -6.36
CA GLU A 23 -0.21 15.47 -5.31
C GLU A 23 0.47 14.10 -5.38
N PHE A 24 -0.28 13.05 -5.69
CA PHE A 24 0.23 11.69 -5.86
C PHE A 24 1.35 11.62 -6.89
N HIS A 25 1.15 12.24 -8.06
CA HIS A 25 2.16 12.25 -9.12
C HIS A 25 3.43 12.99 -8.73
N GLN A 26 3.30 14.09 -7.98
CA GLN A 26 4.45 14.86 -7.52
C GLN A 26 5.30 14.07 -6.52
N MET A 27 4.65 13.33 -5.62
CA MET A 27 5.32 12.54 -4.59
C MET A 27 5.95 11.27 -5.16
N THR A 28 5.22 10.54 -6.00
CA THR A 28 5.71 9.30 -6.61
C THR A 28 6.79 9.54 -7.66
N ALA A 29 6.83 10.71 -8.30
CA ALA A 29 7.93 11.10 -9.20
C ALA A 29 9.31 11.03 -8.54
N LYS A 30 9.36 11.13 -7.23
CA LYS A 30 10.56 10.94 -6.42
C LYS A 30 10.62 9.50 -5.88
N SER A 31 10.64 9.34 -4.55
CA SER A 31 10.53 8.05 -3.88
C SER A 31 9.41 8.12 -2.85
N ALA A 32 8.43 7.26 -2.99
CA ALA A 32 7.27 7.24 -2.10
C ALA A 32 6.85 5.82 -1.74
N ALA A 33 6.26 5.66 -0.57
CA ALA A 33 5.53 4.46 -0.19
C ALA A 33 4.06 4.80 0.02
N VAL A 34 3.17 4.10 -0.65
CA VAL A 34 1.74 4.10 -0.35
C VAL A 34 1.48 3.01 0.65
N VAL A 35 0.94 3.38 1.79
CA VAL A 35 0.66 2.46 2.91
C VAL A 35 -0.83 2.50 3.22
N ASP A 36 -1.50 1.38 2.99
CA ASP A 36 -2.91 1.20 3.28
C ASP A 36 -3.08 0.27 4.48
N VAL A 37 -3.50 0.84 5.60
CA VAL A 37 -3.70 0.14 6.88
C VAL A 37 -5.16 -0.26 7.01
N GLY A 38 -5.42 -1.56 6.91
CA GLY A 38 -6.75 -2.12 7.17
C GLY A 38 -6.82 -2.90 8.48
N GLY A 39 -8.02 -3.40 8.82
CA GLY A 39 -8.23 -4.19 10.04
C GLY A 39 -7.45 -5.51 10.06
N GLY A 40 -7.41 -6.25 8.95
CA GLY A 40 -6.77 -7.57 8.87
C GLY A 40 -5.34 -7.55 8.34
N SER A 41 -4.91 -6.49 7.66
CA SER A 41 -3.65 -6.46 6.93
C SER A 41 -3.20 -5.05 6.57
N LEU A 42 -1.94 -4.93 6.25
CA LEU A 42 -1.25 -3.74 5.77
C LEU A 42 -0.74 -4.00 4.35
N GLN A 43 -0.99 -3.09 3.42
CA GLN A 43 -0.39 -3.12 2.10
C GLN A 43 0.60 -1.97 1.95
N ILE A 44 1.78 -2.27 1.41
CA ILE A 44 2.81 -1.27 1.11
C ILE A 44 3.16 -1.37 -0.37
N THR A 45 2.96 -0.28 -1.11
CA THR A 45 3.39 -0.15 -2.50
C THR A 45 4.49 0.89 -2.59
N ILE A 46 5.64 0.49 -3.11
CA ILE A 46 6.80 1.37 -3.27
C ILE A 46 6.81 1.96 -4.67
N PHE A 47 7.00 3.27 -4.75
CA PHE A 47 7.17 4.01 -6.00
C PHE A 47 8.57 4.61 -6.10
N LYS A 48 9.12 4.56 -7.30
CA LYS A 48 10.39 5.19 -7.67
C LYS A 48 10.27 5.80 -9.06
N LYS A 49 10.54 7.10 -9.16
CA LYS A 49 10.46 7.84 -10.44
C LYS A 49 9.10 7.67 -11.14
N GLY A 50 8.01 7.74 -10.39
CA GLY A 50 6.64 7.67 -10.89
C GLY A 50 6.13 6.26 -11.22
N ARG A 51 6.91 5.20 -10.97
CA ARG A 51 6.55 3.81 -11.28
C ARG A 51 6.46 2.95 -10.04
N ALA A 52 5.48 2.08 -9.99
CA ALA A 52 5.39 1.08 -8.93
C ALA A 52 6.55 0.07 -9.08
N VAL A 53 7.30 -0.10 -7.98
CA VAL A 53 8.44 -1.03 -7.92
C VAL A 53 7.98 -2.37 -7.33
N THR A 54 7.21 -2.33 -6.28
CA THR A 54 6.68 -3.52 -5.61
C THR A 54 5.45 -3.18 -4.80
N THR A 55 4.56 -4.15 -4.69
CA THR A 55 3.43 -4.13 -3.76
C THR A 55 3.51 -5.35 -2.87
N GLN A 56 3.50 -5.14 -1.56
CA GLN A 56 3.58 -6.21 -0.58
C GLN A 56 2.40 -6.14 0.38
N HIS A 57 1.92 -7.31 0.73
CA HIS A 57 0.82 -7.50 1.65
C HIS A 57 1.35 -8.15 2.93
N LEU A 58 1.27 -7.42 4.04
CA LEU A 58 1.72 -7.89 5.34
C LEU A 58 0.49 -8.25 6.19
N LEU A 59 0.55 -9.36 6.91
CA LEU A 59 -0.51 -9.79 7.83
C LEU A 59 -0.48 -9.00 9.15
N LEU A 60 -0.39 -7.67 8.99
CA LEU A 60 -0.43 -6.66 10.04
C LEU A 60 -1.65 -5.78 9.79
N GLY A 61 -2.61 -5.78 10.71
CA GLY A 61 -3.77 -4.91 10.66
C GLY A 61 -4.24 -4.61 12.06
N THR A 62 -4.96 -3.52 12.25
CA THR A 62 -5.35 -3.03 13.57
C THR A 62 -6.18 -4.03 14.35
N MET A 63 -7.18 -4.64 13.72
CA MET A 63 -8.02 -5.70 14.29
C MET A 63 -7.21 -6.97 14.56
N ARG A 64 -6.33 -7.37 13.64
CA ARG A 64 -5.47 -8.55 13.82
C ARG A 64 -4.51 -8.40 14.98
N ILE A 65 -3.94 -7.22 15.18
CA ILE A 65 -3.10 -6.91 16.33
C ILE A 65 -3.93 -7.00 17.61
N TYR A 66 -5.10 -6.37 17.61
CA TYR A 66 -6.02 -6.44 18.75
C TYR A 66 -6.41 -7.87 19.10
N GLU A 67 -6.81 -8.69 18.13
CA GLU A 67 -7.17 -10.10 18.34
C GLU A 67 -6.01 -10.94 18.91
N LYS A 68 -4.81 -10.74 18.40
CA LYS A 68 -3.61 -11.45 18.91
C LYS A 68 -3.28 -11.11 20.36
N LEU A 69 -3.63 -9.90 20.77
CA LEU A 69 -3.39 -9.40 22.13
C LEU A 69 -4.66 -9.43 22.98
N SER A 70 -5.79 -9.92 22.43
CA SER A 70 -7.03 -10.09 23.18
C SER A 70 -6.81 -11.03 24.36
N GLY A 71 -7.18 -10.60 25.57
CA GLY A 71 -6.88 -11.31 26.80
C GLY A 71 -5.62 -10.81 27.57
N ILE A 72 -4.84 -9.94 26.94
CA ILE A 72 -3.76 -9.21 27.62
C ILE A 72 -4.33 -7.87 28.06
N ASN A 73 -4.15 -7.51 29.33
CA ASN A 73 -4.63 -6.23 29.85
C ASN A 73 -3.83 -5.07 29.20
N GLU A 74 -4.52 -4.15 28.51
CA GLU A 74 -3.93 -2.97 27.89
C GLU A 74 -3.19 -2.05 28.88
N GLY A 75 -3.54 -2.13 30.17
CA GLY A 75 -2.87 -1.44 31.26
C GLY A 75 -1.54 -2.06 31.69
N LEU A 76 -1.11 -3.17 31.09
CA LEU A 76 0.19 -3.75 31.40
C LEU A 76 1.31 -2.88 30.82
N LEU A 77 2.36 -2.68 31.62
CA LEU A 77 3.55 -1.88 31.28
C LEU A 77 4.24 -2.26 29.96
N HIS A 78 3.90 -3.40 29.37
CA HIS A 78 4.53 -3.95 28.16
C HIS A 78 3.57 -4.12 26.96
N TYR A 79 2.36 -3.56 27.00
CA TYR A 79 1.41 -3.72 25.89
C TYR A 79 1.93 -3.10 24.58
N GLU A 80 2.51 -1.90 24.67
CA GLU A 80 3.17 -1.25 23.53
C GLU A 80 4.34 -2.09 23.00
N ASP A 81 5.16 -2.66 23.89
CA ASP A 81 6.31 -3.47 23.51
C ASP A 81 5.90 -4.74 22.76
N LEU A 82 4.77 -5.36 23.14
CA LEU A 82 4.23 -6.53 22.45
C LEU A 82 3.76 -6.19 21.02
N ILE A 83 3.06 -5.07 20.87
CA ILE A 83 2.66 -4.60 19.53
C ILE A 83 3.91 -4.29 18.70
N LYS A 84 4.87 -3.61 19.30
CA LYS A 84 6.14 -3.27 18.66
C LYS A 84 6.85 -4.52 18.15
N GLU A 85 7.02 -5.54 18.96
CA GLU A 85 7.66 -6.80 18.56
C GLU A 85 6.95 -7.47 17.37
N LEU A 86 5.60 -7.50 17.39
CA LEU A 86 4.80 -8.05 16.30
C LEU A 86 4.97 -7.28 14.98
N VAL A 87 5.08 -5.96 15.06
CA VAL A 87 5.13 -5.07 13.91
C VAL A 87 6.55 -4.98 13.35
N ASP A 88 7.54 -4.80 14.21
CA ASP A 88 8.94 -4.57 13.83
C ASP A 88 9.47 -5.74 13.00
N LYS A 89 9.23 -6.97 13.43
CA LYS A 89 9.69 -8.17 12.71
C LYS A 89 9.28 -8.17 11.24
N GLU A 90 8.04 -7.81 10.96
CA GLU A 90 7.52 -7.80 9.58
C GLU A 90 7.99 -6.57 8.79
N LEU A 91 8.07 -5.41 9.44
CA LEU A 91 8.56 -4.18 8.81
C LEU A 91 10.06 -4.21 8.56
N GLU A 92 10.87 -4.71 9.50
CA GLU A 92 12.31 -4.91 9.30
C GLU A 92 12.60 -5.86 8.14
N ARG A 93 11.85 -6.97 8.06
CA ARG A 93 11.95 -7.90 6.94
C ARG A 93 11.58 -7.23 5.62
N PHE A 94 10.48 -6.48 5.60
CA PHE A 94 10.07 -5.72 4.43
C PHE A 94 11.16 -4.73 4.00
N LYS A 95 11.68 -3.95 4.92
CA LYS A 95 12.73 -2.95 4.71
C LYS A 95 14.02 -3.59 4.15
N ALA A 96 14.48 -4.67 4.77
CA ALA A 96 15.68 -5.39 4.34
C ALA A 96 15.57 -5.92 2.90
N ILE A 97 14.37 -6.29 2.48
CA ILE A 97 14.12 -6.89 1.18
C ILE A 97 13.86 -5.83 0.10
N TYR A 98 13.07 -4.80 0.40
CA TYR A 98 12.49 -3.89 -0.60
C TYR A 98 13.02 -2.46 -0.53
N LEU A 99 13.62 -2.04 0.60
CA LEU A 99 14.11 -0.67 0.82
C LEU A 99 15.62 -0.58 1.09
N LYS A 100 16.36 -1.68 0.91
CA LYS A 100 17.79 -1.78 1.26
C LYS A 100 18.65 -0.60 0.77
N ASP A 101 18.36 -0.10 -0.44
CA ASP A 101 19.13 0.96 -1.10
C ASP A 101 18.24 2.17 -1.45
N MET A 102 17.13 2.38 -0.72
CA MET A 102 16.17 3.41 -1.04
C MET A 102 15.82 4.23 0.20
N ASN A 103 15.99 5.54 0.10
CA ASN A 103 15.46 6.50 1.06
C ASN A 103 14.12 7.00 0.55
N LEU A 104 13.08 6.89 1.37
CA LEU A 104 11.76 7.39 1.04
C LEU A 104 11.67 8.89 1.36
N GLN A 105 11.17 9.67 0.39
CA GLN A 105 10.86 11.08 0.65
C GLN A 105 9.44 11.23 1.17
N TYR A 106 8.51 10.44 0.65
CA TYR A 106 7.10 10.54 1.02
C TYR A 106 6.54 9.21 1.49
N LEU A 107 5.71 9.30 2.52
CA LEU A 107 4.84 8.24 2.99
C LEU A 107 3.40 8.67 2.79
N ILE A 108 2.70 8.04 1.87
CA ILE A 108 1.29 8.27 1.57
C ILE A 108 0.49 7.29 2.42
N MET A 109 -0.24 7.78 3.41
CA MET A 109 -0.84 6.93 4.43
C MET A 109 -2.36 6.96 4.32
N MET A 110 -2.95 5.78 4.23
CA MET A 110 -4.39 5.56 4.18
C MET A 110 -4.81 4.61 5.30
N GLY A 111 -6.07 4.65 5.66
CA GLY A 111 -6.68 3.76 6.66
C GLY A 111 -7.32 4.52 7.81
N ASP A 112 -8.00 3.76 8.67
CA ASP A 112 -8.77 4.30 9.78
C ASP A 112 -7.90 5.13 10.73
N TYR A 113 -8.43 6.24 11.23
CA TYR A 113 -7.80 7.22 12.13
C TYR A 113 -6.64 8.03 11.55
N SER A 114 -6.09 7.70 10.37
CA SER A 114 -4.97 8.44 9.79
C SER A 114 -5.32 9.91 9.56
N THR A 115 -6.51 10.18 9.08
CA THR A 115 -7.05 11.52 8.83
C THR A 115 -7.25 12.30 10.12
N GLU A 116 -7.83 11.69 11.14
CA GLU A 116 -8.08 12.32 12.45
C GLU A 116 -6.76 12.69 13.14
N ILE A 117 -5.77 11.80 13.08
CA ILE A 117 -4.44 12.03 13.63
C ILE A 117 -3.78 13.24 12.95
N THR A 118 -3.81 13.30 11.63
CA THR A 118 -3.15 14.39 10.89
C THR A 118 -3.87 15.71 11.00
N LYS A 119 -5.21 15.75 11.03
CA LYS A 119 -6.00 16.97 11.27
C LYS A 119 -5.64 17.68 12.58
N LYS A 120 -5.22 16.94 13.60
CA LYS A 120 -4.76 17.54 14.88
C LYS A 120 -3.37 18.15 14.79
N LEU A 121 -2.56 17.69 13.84
CA LEU A 121 -1.21 18.22 13.61
C LEU A 121 -1.18 19.49 12.78
N GLU A 122 -2.05 19.55 11.78
CA GLU A 122 -2.17 20.70 10.87
C GLU A 122 -3.60 21.22 10.92
N LYS A 123 -3.78 22.35 11.54
CA LYS A 123 -5.07 22.91 12.01
C LYS A 123 -6.09 23.28 10.92
N ASN A 124 -6.01 22.87 9.66
CA ASN A 124 -6.98 23.44 8.69
C ASN A 124 -7.29 22.71 7.38
N HIS A 125 -6.80 21.49 7.07
CA HIS A 125 -7.09 20.89 5.76
C HIS A 125 -7.35 19.39 5.81
N ASP A 126 -8.27 18.92 4.93
CA ASP A 126 -8.58 17.50 4.75
C ASP A 126 -7.45 16.75 3.99
N ASP A 127 -6.57 17.48 3.32
CA ASP A 127 -5.41 16.98 2.59
C ASP A 127 -4.13 17.53 3.25
N VAL A 128 -3.53 16.72 4.12
CA VAL A 128 -2.49 17.19 5.02
C VAL A 128 -1.17 16.47 4.75
N THR A 129 -0.16 17.26 4.39
CA THR A 129 1.25 16.82 4.40
C THR A 129 1.92 17.30 5.66
N VAL A 130 2.45 16.38 6.47
CA VAL A 130 3.13 16.68 7.73
C VAL A 130 4.58 16.20 7.71
N ASP A 131 5.45 16.88 8.44
CA ASP A 131 6.81 16.41 8.72
C ASP A 131 6.76 15.09 9.51
N ALA A 132 7.50 14.07 9.05
CA ALA A 132 7.43 12.74 9.63
C ALA A 132 7.89 12.70 11.10
N LYS A 133 8.89 13.50 11.48
CA LYS A 133 9.35 13.60 12.87
C LYS A 133 8.30 14.24 13.77
N LYS A 134 7.59 15.25 13.25
CA LYS A 134 6.47 15.88 13.97
C LYS A 134 5.33 14.89 14.19
N PHE A 135 5.02 14.06 13.17
CA PHE A 135 4.02 13.00 13.26
C PHE A 135 4.40 11.96 14.32
N VAL A 136 5.60 11.40 14.24
CA VAL A 136 6.11 10.42 15.22
C VAL A 136 6.11 10.99 16.65
N LYS A 137 6.54 12.24 16.82
CA LYS A 137 6.53 12.90 18.12
C LYS A 137 5.11 13.04 18.70
N TYR A 138 4.14 13.31 17.86
CA TYR A 138 2.74 13.39 18.28
C TYR A 138 2.20 12.03 18.70
N LEU A 139 2.45 10.97 17.91
CA LEU A 139 2.05 9.62 18.26
C LEU A 139 2.75 9.10 19.54
N ASN A 140 4.01 9.46 19.76
CA ASN A 140 4.71 9.17 21.02
C ASN A 140 4.04 9.79 22.23
N LYS A 141 3.42 10.98 22.09
CA LYS A 141 2.61 11.58 23.16
C LYS A 141 1.34 10.76 23.39
N MET A 142 0.66 10.38 22.30
CA MET A 142 -0.59 9.63 22.36
C MET A 142 -0.43 8.22 22.95
N ASN A 143 0.69 7.54 22.74
CA ASN A 143 0.94 6.21 23.31
C ASN A 143 0.93 6.18 24.85
N ARG A 144 1.01 7.33 25.50
CA ARG A 144 0.92 7.45 26.96
C ARG A 144 -0.51 7.62 27.46
N TYR A 145 -1.46 7.69 26.56
CA TYR A 145 -2.86 7.93 26.85
C TYR A 145 -3.64 6.60 26.88
N SER A 146 -4.71 6.57 27.67
CA SER A 146 -5.71 5.51 27.54
C SER A 146 -6.46 5.63 26.22
N ALA A 147 -7.08 4.54 25.74
CA ALA A 147 -7.91 4.57 24.53
C ALA A 147 -8.98 5.67 24.57
N ALA A 148 -9.61 5.88 25.73
CA ALA A 148 -10.59 6.96 25.93
C ALA A 148 -9.98 8.36 25.76
N ASN A 149 -8.79 8.60 26.31
CA ASN A 149 -8.11 9.88 26.17
C ASN A 149 -7.62 10.13 24.75
N ILE A 150 -7.25 9.07 24.01
CA ILE A 150 -6.91 9.17 22.58
C ILE A 150 -8.16 9.53 21.78
N ALA A 151 -9.29 8.89 22.06
CA ALA A 151 -10.57 9.18 21.38
C ALA A 151 -11.01 10.62 21.61
N GLU A 152 -10.90 11.13 22.82
CA GLU A 152 -11.17 12.52 23.15
C GLU A 152 -10.22 13.47 22.41
N GLU A 153 -8.90 13.22 22.46
CA GLU A 153 -7.91 14.02 21.74
C GLU A 153 -8.19 14.07 20.22
N LEU A 154 -8.59 12.95 19.63
CA LEU A 154 -8.92 12.86 18.20
C LEU A 154 -10.35 13.29 17.88
N SER A 155 -11.17 13.64 18.89
CA SER A 155 -12.59 14.01 18.73
C SER A 155 -13.43 12.92 18.05
N LEU A 156 -13.18 11.66 18.41
CA LEU A 156 -13.91 10.52 17.90
C LEU A 156 -15.22 10.32 18.66
N SER A 157 -16.26 9.87 17.95
CA SER A 157 -17.58 9.62 18.53
C SER A 157 -17.64 8.36 19.40
N ASN A 158 -16.70 7.41 19.21
CA ASN A 158 -16.62 6.17 19.97
C ASN A 158 -15.41 6.14 20.89
N GLU A 159 -15.59 6.55 22.14
CA GLU A 159 -14.55 6.58 23.16
C GLU A 159 -14.07 5.18 23.62
N LYS A 160 -14.80 4.14 23.26
CA LYS A 160 -14.50 2.75 23.65
C LYS A 160 -14.01 1.87 22.49
N ASP A 161 -13.55 2.48 21.41
CA ASP A 161 -13.05 1.71 20.28
C ASP A 161 -11.72 1.03 20.66
N PRO A 162 -11.69 -0.31 20.76
CA PRO A 162 -10.50 -1.04 21.17
C PRO A 162 -9.39 -1.02 20.13
N LEU A 163 -9.66 -0.57 18.91
CA LEU A 163 -8.68 -0.52 17.82
C LEU A 163 -7.85 0.76 17.81
N ILE A 164 -8.23 1.76 18.60
CA ILE A 164 -7.59 3.07 18.58
C ILE A 164 -6.13 3.03 19.01
N LEU A 165 -5.83 2.35 20.11
CA LEU A 165 -4.46 2.23 20.64
C LEU A 165 -3.58 1.36 19.73
N PRO A 166 -4.00 0.17 19.29
CA PRO A 166 -3.28 -0.59 18.26
C PRO A 166 -2.99 0.22 16.99
N SER A 167 -3.94 1.05 16.54
CA SER A 167 -3.78 1.88 15.34
C SER A 167 -2.70 2.94 15.53
N VAL A 168 -2.73 3.67 16.64
CA VAL A 168 -1.74 4.70 16.97
C VAL A 168 -0.33 4.11 17.03
N ILE A 169 -0.17 2.95 17.67
CA ILE A 169 1.13 2.27 17.77
C ILE A 169 1.58 1.78 16.39
N LEU A 170 0.68 1.18 15.60
CA LEU A 170 0.99 0.70 14.25
C LEU A 170 1.44 1.84 13.33
N TYR A 171 0.70 2.96 13.28
CA TYR A 171 1.09 4.13 12.48
C TYR A 171 2.42 4.71 12.90
N LYS A 172 2.69 4.78 14.21
CA LYS A 172 3.97 5.21 14.74
C LYS A 172 5.10 4.31 14.22
N ARG A 173 4.95 2.99 14.35
CA ARG A 173 5.98 2.03 13.91
C ARG A 173 6.22 2.07 12.40
N ILE A 174 5.14 2.20 11.61
CA ILE A 174 5.26 2.37 10.16
C ILE A 174 6.08 3.63 9.83
N ALA A 175 5.77 4.76 10.45
CA ALA A 175 6.48 6.01 10.21
C ALA A 175 7.95 5.96 10.63
N GLU A 176 8.25 5.32 11.78
CA GLU A 176 9.62 5.16 12.27
C GLU A 176 10.43 4.20 11.40
N GLU A 177 9.88 3.06 10.99
CA GLU A 177 10.60 2.04 10.24
C GLU A 177 10.79 2.39 8.76
N LEU A 178 9.81 3.04 8.13
CA LEU A 178 9.93 3.46 6.73
C LEU A 178 10.76 4.75 6.58
N ASP A 179 10.95 5.52 7.64
CA ASP A 179 11.85 6.67 7.78
C ASP A 179 11.76 7.67 6.61
N ALA A 180 10.53 8.03 6.23
CA ALA A 180 10.28 9.03 5.20
C ALA A 180 10.47 10.45 5.75
N GLU A 181 10.72 11.43 4.85
CA GLU A 181 10.85 12.83 5.24
C GLU A 181 9.50 13.47 5.59
N ALA A 182 8.48 13.15 4.80
CA ALA A 182 7.14 13.71 4.96
C ALA A 182 6.05 12.64 4.79
N ILE A 183 4.94 12.86 5.48
CA ILE A 183 3.75 11.99 5.44
C ILE A 183 2.60 12.77 4.84
N TRP A 184 1.97 12.21 3.82
CA TRP A 184 0.75 12.74 3.22
C TRP A 184 -0.42 11.81 3.53
N VAL A 185 -1.48 12.38 4.05
CA VAL A 185 -2.74 11.68 4.31
C VAL A 185 -3.82 12.28 3.41
N PRO A 186 -4.19 11.59 2.33
CA PRO A 186 -5.14 12.11 1.35
C PRO A 186 -6.57 12.23 1.88
N GLY A 187 -6.88 11.68 3.05
CA GLY A 187 -8.20 11.76 3.65
C GLY A 187 -9.29 11.00 2.87
N VAL A 188 -8.91 9.95 2.15
CA VAL A 188 -9.83 9.11 1.37
C VAL A 188 -10.18 7.83 2.11
N ASN A 189 -11.36 7.32 1.84
CA ASN A 189 -11.87 6.06 2.35
C ASN A 189 -12.37 5.17 1.21
N ILE A 190 -12.82 3.95 1.52
CA ILE A 190 -13.28 2.99 0.53
C ILE A 190 -14.47 3.49 -0.30
N ASN A 191 -15.36 4.34 0.28
CA ASN A 191 -16.49 4.89 -0.46
C ASN A 191 -16.01 5.87 -1.54
N ASP A 192 -14.98 6.67 -1.23
CA ASP A 192 -14.34 7.55 -2.20
C ASP A 192 -13.71 6.74 -3.33
N GLY A 193 -13.09 5.61 -2.99
CA GLY A 193 -12.55 4.66 -3.95
C GLY A 193 -13.60 4.10 -4.89
N ILE A 194 -14.72 3.59 -4.35
CA ILE A 194 -15.83 3.04 -5.15
C ILE A 194 -16.42 4.12 -6.08
N ALA A 195 -16.60 5.34 -5.56
CA ALA A 195 -17.07 6.45 -6.38
C ALA A 195 -16.09 6.82 -7.48
N CYS A 196 -14.77 6.80 -7.18
CA CYS A 196 -13.70 7.06 -8.14
C CYS A 196 -13.65 6.00 -9.24
N ASP A 197 -13.63 4.71 -8.89
CA ASP A 197 -13.66 3.58 -9.83
C ASP A 197 -14.88 3.66 -10.75
N TYR A 198 -16.06 3.93 -10.20
CA TYR A 198 -17.27 4.14 -11.00
C TYR A 198 -17.11 5.30 -11.98
N ALA A 199 -16.61 6.44 -11.51
CA ALA A 199 -16.44 7.64 -12.33
C ALA A 199 -15.40 7.44 -13.45
N LEU A 200 -14.31 6.73 -13.18
CA LEU A 200 -13.29 6.36 -14.18
C LEU A 200 -13.87 5.42 -15.22
N LYS A 201 -14.56 4.35 -14.83
CA LYS A 201 -15.17 3.36 -15.72
C LYS A 201 -16.23 3.95 -16.65
N HIS A 202 -16.93 4.98 -16.19
CA HIS A 202 -17.98 5.66 -16.97
C HIS A 202 -17.50 6.93 -17.67
N GLY A 203 -16.19 7.24 -17.59
CA GLY A 203 -15.62 8.41 -18.26
C GLY A 203 -16.09 9.75 -17.69
N VAL A 204 -16.58 9.77 -16.43
CA VAL A 204 -16.99 11.00 -15.72
C VAL A 204 -15.76 11.80 -15.30
N ILE A 205 -14.70 11.09 -14.91
CA ILE A 205 -13.39 11.67 -14.63
C ILE A 205 -12.34 10.98 -15.48
N ALA A 206 -11.22 11.66 -15.71
CA ALA A 206 -10.04 11.10 -16.36
C ALA A 206 -8.85 11.13 -15.40
N THR A 207 -7.94 10.19 -15.55
CA THR A 207 -6.68 10.18 -14.85
C THR A 207 -5.52 10.17 -15.83
N ASN A 208 -4.42 10.82 -15.46
CA ASN A 208 -3.15 10.72 -16.16
C ASN A 208 -2.30 9.56 -15.62
N HIS A 209 -2.77 8.85 -14.61
CA HIS A 209 -2.07 7.72 -14.03
C HIS A 209 -2.31 6.46 -14.86
N ASP A 210 -1.24 5.76 -15.19
CA ASP A 210 -1.28 4.51 -15.95
C ASP A 210 -1.16 3.31 -15.01
N PHE A 211 -2.30 2.77 -14.63
CA PHE A 211 -2.38 1.59 -13.75
C PHE A 211 -1.82 0.32 -14.42
N GLU A 212 -1.89 0.22 -15.77
CA GLU A 212 -1.31 -0.92 -16.49
C GLU A 212 0.22 -0.87 -16.42
N GLU A 213 0.82 0.33 -16.55
CA GLU A 213 2.27 0.52 -16.40
C GLU A 213 2.75 0.18 -14.98
N ASP A 214 1.96 0.43 -13.93
CA ASP A 214 2.29 0.02 -12.57
C ASP A 214 2.41 -1.50 -12.45
N ILE A 215 1.44 -2.23 -13.02
CA ILE A 215 1.44 -3.70 -13.02
C ILE A 215 2.66 -4.23 -13.78
N LEU A 216 2.95 -3.67 -14.95
CA LEU A 216 4.08 -4.09 -15.77
C LEU A 216 5.42 -3.75 -15.12
N SER A 217 5.55 -2.56 -14.53
CA SER A 217 6.77 -2.15 -13.81
C SER A 217 7.04 -3.03 -12.60
N ALA A 218 6.00 -3.31 -11.78
CA ALA A 218 6.11 -4.21 -10.64
C ALA A 218 6.47 -5.64 -11.06
N SER A 219 5.90 -6.12 -12.18
CA SER A 219 6.22 -7.44 -12.73
C SER A 219 7.68 -7.52 -13.21
N LYS A 220 8.19 -6.49 -13.90
CA LYS A 220 9.60 -6.40 -14.32
C LYS A 220 10.54 -6.38 -13.12
N TYR A 221 10.24 -5.58 -12.12
CA TYR A 221 11.04 -5.55 -10.89
C TYR A 221 11.07 -6.91 -10.18
N MET A 222 9.94 -7.61 -10.17
CA MET A 222 9.87 -8.98 -9.63
C MET A 222 10.75 -9.92 -10.44
N ALA A 223 10.69 -9.89 -11.76
CA ALA A 223 11.52 -10.72 -12.64
C ALA A 223 13.02 -10.45 -12.43
N GLU A 224 13.45 -9.19 -12.35
CA GLU A 224 14.82 -8.79 -12.04
C GLU A 224 15.28 -9.36 -10.69
N ARG A 225 14.43 -9.28 -9.67
CA ARG A 225 14.71 -9.80 -8.33
C ARG A 225 14.92 -11.31 -8.32
N TYR A 226 14.21 -12.04 -9.16
CA TYR A 226 14.37 -13.50 -9.35
C TYR A 226 15.38 -13.85 -10.44
N ASN A 227 16.34 -12.95 -10.72
CA ASN A 227 17.41 -13.15 -11.70
C ASN A 227 16.92 -13.44 -13.14
N GLY A 228 15.75 -12.93 -13.51
CA GLY A 228 15.27 -13.00 -14.87
C GLY A 228 16.21 -12.27 -15.84
N TYR A 229 16.47 -12.88 -17.00
CA TYR A 229 17.34 -12.29 -18.03
C TYR A 229 16.56 -11.25 -18.84
N THR A 230 16.70 -9.98 -18.49
CA THR A 230 15.93 -8.84 -19.05
C THR A 230 15.87 -8.82 -20.59
N PRO A 231 16.98 -9.03 -21.35
CA PRO A 231 16.89 -9.03 -22.82
C PRO A 231 15.98 -10.13 -23.38
N HIS A 232 15.96 -11.30 -22.75
CA HIS A 232 15.07 -12.39 -23.15
C HIS A 232 13.61 -12.07 -22.81
N ILE A 233 13.36 -11.55 -21.60
CA ILE A 233 12.04 -11.14 -21.14
C ILE A 233 11.45 -10.09 -22.08
N ASP A 234 12.22 -9.07 -22.41
CA ASP A 234 11.77 -8.00 -23.32
C ASP A 234 11.46 -8.53 -24.71
N ALA A 235 12.34 -9.36 -25.29
CA ALA A 235 12.11 -9.97 -26.61
C ALA A 235 10.89 -10.90 -26.62
N LEU A 236 10.72 -11.73 -25.58
CA LEU A 236 9.57 -12.62 -25.46
C LEU A 236 8.26 -11.83 -25.31
N THR A 237 8.27 -10.82 -24.45
CA THR A 237 7.10 -9.96 -24.23
C THR A 237 6.70 -9.24 -25.52
N GLU A 238 7.65 -8.62 -26.22
CA GLU A 238 7.39 -7.95 -27.50
C GLU A 238 6.82 -8.91 -28.53
N MET A 239 7.43 -10.08 -28.68
CA MET A 239 6.97 -11.09 -29.65
C MET A 239 5.57 -11.60 -29.33
N SER A 240 5.30 -11.91 -28.06
CA SER A 240 3.99 -12.38 -27.60
C SER A 240 2.90 -11.34 -27.85
N VAL A 241 3.18 -10.07 -27.57
CA VAL A 241 2.25 -8.96 -27.82
C VAL A 241 1.99 -8.77 -29.31
N ARG A 242 3.03 -8.82 -30.15
CA ARG A 242 2.86 -8.71 -31.61
C ARG A 242 1.98 -9.85 -32.19
N ILE A 243 2.19 -11.08 -31.72
CA ILE A 243 1.36 -12.22 -32.13
C ILE A 243 -0.09 -12.02 -31.67
N PHE A 244 -0.28 -11.65 -30.39
CA PHE A 244 -1.61 -11.39 -29.84
C PHE A 244 -2.35 -10.33 -30.64
N ASP A 245 -1.73 -9.17 -30.88
CA ASP A 245 -2.34 -8.06 -31.61
C ASP A 245 -2.65 -8.42 -33.07
N ALA A 246 -1.79 -9.19 -33.73
CA ALA A 246 -2.00 -9.69 -35.08
C ALA A 246 -3.19 -10.69 -35.20
N MET A 247 -3.37 -11.49 -34.11
CA MET A 247 -4.43 -12.50 -34.07
C MET A 247 -5.74 -11.99 -33.47
N LYS A 248 -5.88 -10.71 -33.18
CA LYS A 248 -7.04 -10.11 -32.51
C LYS A 248 -8.37 -10.45 -33.14
N LYS A 249 -8.42 -10.53 -34.50
CA LYS A 249 -9.63 -10.92 -35.24
C LYS A 249 -10.03 -12.38 -35.07
N ILE A 250 -9.08 -13.23 -34.66
CA ILE A 250 -9.29 -14.68 -34.50
C ILE A 250 -9.74 -14.98 -33.06
N HIS A 251 -9.02 -14.47 -32.06
CA HIS A 251 -9.31 -14.79 -30.66
C HIS A 251 -10.35 -13.87 -30.00
N GLY A 252 -10.57 -12.65 -30.52
CA GLY A 252 -11.57 -11.72 -29.97
C GLY A 252 -11.27 -11.17 -28.56
N MET A 253 -10.11 -11.47 -27.99
CA MET A 253 -9.72 -11.05 -26.64
C MET A 253 -9.43 -9.54 -26.58
N GLY A 254 -9.55 -8.96 -25.36
CA GLY A 254 -9.44 -7.53 -25.11
C GLY A 254 -8.13 -7.08 -24.46
N LYS A 255 -8.16 -5.89 -23.88
CA LYS A 255 -7.02 -5.28 -23.22
C LYS A 255 -6.57 -6.06 -21.98
N ARG A 256 -7.53 -6.60 -21.20
CA ARG A 256 -7.23 -7.37 -20.00
C ARG A 256 -6.38 -8.60 -20.30
N GLU A 257 -6.77 -9.39 -21.31
CA GLU A 257 -6.06 -10.61 -21.71
C GLU A 257 -4.68 -10.26 -22.29
N ARG A 258 -4.57 -9.13 -22.97
CA ARG A 258 -3.29 -8.61 -23.45
C ARG A 258 -2.34 -8.27 -22.29
N LEU A 259 -2.83 -7.58 -21.26
CA LEU A 259 -2.06 -7.29 -20.06
C LEU A 259 -1.64 -8.57 -19.33
N LEU A 260 -2.55 -9.54 -19.16
CA LEU A 260 -2.24 -10.82 -18.55
C LEU A 260 -1.15 -11.58 -19.31
N LEU A 261 -1.19 -11.55 -20.66
CA LEU A 261 -0.14 -12.14 -21.50
C LEU A 261 1.22 -11.46 -21.26
N GLN A 262 1.25 -10.14 -21.17
CA GLN A 262 2.47 -9.40 -20.89
C GLN A 262 3.05 -9.76 -19.51
N VAL A 263 2.23 -9.80 -18.47
CA VAL A 263 2.65 -10.21 -17.12
C VAL A 263 3.17 -11.64 -17.12
N ALA A 264 2.47 -12.58 -17.78
CA ALA A 264 2.90 -13.97 -17.90
C ALA A 264 4.26 -14.09 -18.63
N ALA A 265 4.45 -13.33 -19.72
CA ALA A 265 5.71 -13.31 -20.46
C ALA A 265 6.86 -12.71 -19.63
N ILE A 266 6.59 -11.69 -18.82
CA ILE A 266 7.59 -11.07 -17.93
C ILE A 266 8.02 -12.06 -16.82
N LEU A 267 7.07 -12.78 -16.22
CA LEU A 267 7.29 -13.60 -15.03
C LEU A 267 7.62 -15.07 -15.34
N HIS A 268 7.60 -15.49 -16.62
CA HIS A 268 7.70 -16.90 -17.03
C HIS A 268 8.92 -17.64 -16.49
N ASP A 269 10.03 -16.95 -16.29
CA ASP A 269 11.30 -17.54 -15.83
C ASP A 269 11.51 -17.43 -14.31
N CYS A 270 10.61 -16.78 -13.56
CA CYS A 270 10.79 -16.60 -12.12
C CYS A 270 10.88 -17.91 -11.33
N GLY A 271 10.19 -18.96 -11.80
CA GLY A 271 10.25 -20.30 -11.21
C GLY A 271 11.65 -20.95 -11.26
N LYS A 272 12.47 -20.60 -12.24
CA LYS A 272 13.85 -21.10 -12.37
C LYS A 272 14.75 -20.68 -11.20
N TYR A 273 14.42 -19.62 -10.50
CA TYR A 273 15.13 -19.21 -9.28
C TYR A 273 14.98 -20.24 -8.15
N VAL A 274 13.85 -20.92 -8.09
CA VAL A 274 13.55 -21.96 -7.08
C VAL A 274 14.07 -23.32 -7.54
N SER A 275 13.84 -23.68 -8.81
CA SER A 275 14.27 -24.94 -9.38
C SER A 275 14.50 -24.81 -10.89
N LEU A 276 15.68 -25.24 -11.34
CA LEU A 276 16.02 -25.30 -12.76
C LEU A 276 15.30 -26.45 -13.49
N VAL A 277 14.85 -27.46 -12.75
CA VAL A 277 14.26 -28.69 -13.32
C VAL A 277 12.75 -28.52 -13.53
N ASN A 278 12.07 -27.79 -12.64
CA ASN A 278 10.62 -27.60 -12.65
C ASN A 278 10.25 -26.11 -12.76
N GLY A 279 10.97 -25.37 -13.58
CA GLY A 279 10.86 -23.92 -13.66
C GLY A 279 9.47 -23.33 -13.94
N PRO A 280 8.62 -23.94 -14.79
CA PRO A 280 7.28 -23.44 -15.10
C PRO A 280 6.15 -23.93 -14.18
N GLU A 281 6.41 -24.86 -13.27
CA GLU A 281 5.42 -25.45 -12.36
C GLU A 281 5.30 -24.72 -11.01
#